data_69f7f01ce382ed4c333358878cffb022
#
_entry.id   69f7f01ce382ed4c333358878cffb022
#
_cell.length_a   1.000
_cell.length_b   1.000
_cell.length_c   1.000
_cell.angle_alpha   90.00
_cell.angle_beta   90.00
_cell.angle_gamma   90.00
#
_symmetry.space_group_name_H-M   'P 1'
#
loop_
_entity.id
_entity.type
_entity.pdbx_description
1 polymer ?
#
loop_
_entity_poly.entity_id
_entity_poly.type
_entity_poly.pdbx_seq_one_letter_code
_entity_poly.pdbx_strand_id
1 'polypeptide(L)'
;LHPRVRRQRQMCIRDSYPIATANEKDQISAPLMSRFAVIDIPDYTPEEKKAIFSRFALPKILKRMGLKEDECIMTDEALDTVIELYSETTGIRDLEQAAEHIAANALYQIEVDHLKSVTFDAEMVRKLLI
;
A
#
# COMPACT_ATOMS: atom_id res chain seq x y z
N LEU A 1 5.39 19.30 36.12
CA LEU A 1 3.98 19.25 35.73
C LEU A 1 3.09 19.37 36.96
N HIS A 2 2.12 20.25 36.86
CA HIS A 2 1.17 20.48 37.93
C HIS A 2 0.29 19.26 38.21
N PRO A 3 -0.02 18.98 39.49
CA PRO A 3 -0.93 17.88 39.85
C PRO A 3 -2.30 17.97 39.15
N ARG A 4 -2.78 19.17 38.89
CA ARG A 4 -4.04 19.40 38.16
C ARG A 4 -3.98 18.80 36.73
N VAL A 5 -2.87 19.00 36.04
CA VAL A 5 -2.69 18.49 34.68
C VAL A 5 -2.71 16.96 34.69
N ARG A 6 -2.10 16.33 35.69
CA ARG A 6 -2.14 14.88 35.85
C ARG A 6 -3.56 14.35 36.09
N ARG A 7 -4.32 15.03 36.93
CA ARG A 7 -5.72 14.66 37.20
C ARG A 7 -6.58 14.79 35.94
N GLN A 8 -6.42 15.88 35.21
CA GLN A 8 -7.13 16.07 33.95
C GLN A 8 -6.80 15.00 32.92
N ARG A 9 -5.52 14.63 32.82
CA ARG A 9 -5.11 13.54 31.94
C ARG A 9 -5.70 12.21 32.35
N GLN A 10 -5.75 11.90 33.65
CA GLN A 10 -6.39 10.69 34.13
C GLN A 10 -7.88 10.67 33.84
N MET A 11 -8.58 11.78 34.02
CA MET A 11 -9.99 11.90 33.68
C MET A 11 -10.21 11.73 32.17
N CYS A 12 -9.39 12.35 31.32
CA CYS A 12 -9.45 12.19 29.88
C CYS A 12 -9.22 10.74 29.47
N ILE A 13 -8.27 10.04 30.07
CA ILE A 13 -7.99 8.63 29.79
C ILE A 13 -9.17 7.74 30.17
N ARG A 14 -9.86 8.03 31.28
CA ARG A 14 -11.04 7.26 31.68
C ARG A 14 -12.21 7.42 30.72
N ASP A 15 -12.38 8.64 30.19
CA ASP A 15 -13.49 8.97 29.29
C ASP A 15 -13.17 8.78 27.81
N SER A 16 -11.94 8.45 27.48
CA SER A 16 -11.49 8.27 26.08
C SER A 16 -11.34 6.79 25.73
N TYR A 17 -11.51 6.51 24.45
CA TYR A 17 -11.29 5.19 23.88
C TYR A 17 -10.07 5.26 22.97
N PRO A 18 -8.85 5.03 23.49
CA PRO A 18 -7.65 5.11 22.69
C PRO A 18 -7.60 3.96 21.68
N ILE A 19 -7.23 4.28 20.44
CA ILE A 19 -7.03 3.32 19.37
C ILE A 19 -5.57 3.38 18.93
N ALA A 20 -4.92 2.23 18.87
CA ALA A 20 -3.54 2.13 18.43
C ALA A 20 -3.41 1.05 17.35
N THR A 21 -2.50 1.26 16.42
CA THR A 21 -2.18 0.29 15.38
C THR A 21 -0.73 -0.17 15.51
N ALA A 22 -0.48 -1.43 15.20
CA ALA A 22 0.86 -1.99 15.22
C ALA A 22 0.97 -3.09 14.17
N ASN A 23 2.16 -3.22 13.58
CA ASN A 23 2.42 -4.26 12.59
C ASN A 23 2.79 -5.61 13.24
N GLU A 24 3.47 -5.57 14.36
CA GLU A 24 3.95 -6.77 15.05
C GLU A 24 3.55 -6.74 16.53
N LYS A 25 2.68 -7.65 16.93
CA LYS A 25 2.22 -7.75 18.31
C LYS A 25 3.33 -8.16 19.28
N ASP A 26 4.28 -8.95 18.84
CA ASP A 26 5.34 -9.48 19.67
C ASP A 26 6.28 -8.40 20.22
N GLN A 27 6.30 -7.25 19.57
CA GLN A 27 7.09 -6.10 20.01
C GLN A 27 6.39 -5.24 21.04
N ILE A 28 5.11 -5.50 21.30
CA ILE A 28 4.34 -4.77 22.29
C ILE A 28 4.47 -5.49 23.65
N SER A 29 4.72 -4.72 24.71
CA SER A 29 4.86 -5.30 26.05
C SER A 29 3.59 -6.02 26.51
N ALA A 30 3.76 -7.15 27.20
CA ALA A 30 2.62 -7.93 27.70
C ALA A 30 1.68 -7.13 28.61
N PRO A 31 2.17 -6.29 29.55
CA PRO A 31 1.28 -5.46 30.38
C PRO A 31 0.43 -4.50 29.56
N LEU A 32 0.95 -3.98 28.45
CA LEU A 32 0.21 -3.10 27.56
C LEU A 32 -0.84 -3.89 26.78
N MET A 33 -0.47 -5.05 26.24
CA MET A 33 -1.39 -5.92 25.51
C MET A 33 -2.60 -6.37 26.32
N SER A 34 -2.43 -6.62 27.62
CA SER A 34 -3.51 -7.05 28.49
C SER A 34 -4.59 -5.99 28.71
N ARG A 35 -4.27 -4.72 28.44
CA ARG A 35 -5.18 -3.59 28.61
C ARG A 35 -5.97 -3.22 27.36
N PHE A 36 -5.62 -3.79 26.22
CA PHE A 36 -6.27 -3.53 24.94
C PHE A 36 -7.11 -4.72 24.49
N ALA A 37 -8.26 -4.42 23.91
CA ALA A 37 -8.95 -5.40 23.07
C ALA A 37 -8.21 -5.47 21.75
N VAL A 38 -7.62 -6.61 21.45
CA VAL A 38 -6.81 -6.81 20.25
C VAL A 38 -7.69 -7.31 19.12
N ILE A 39 -7.67 -6.58 18.01
CA ILE A 39 -8.31 -6.99 16.77
C ILE A 39 -7.21 -7.27 15.75
N ASP A 40 -7.10 -8.52 15.33
CA ASP A 40 -6.16 -8.92 14.29
C ASP A 40 -6.74 -8.59 12.92
N ILE A 41 -5.98 -7.81 12.16
CA ILE A 41 -6.29 -7.56 10.77
C ILE A 41 -5.36 -8.47 9.95
N PRO A 42 -5.90 -9.49 9.27
CA PRO A 42 -5.08 -10.40 8.49
C PRO A 42 -4.45 -9.70 7.28
N ASP A 43 -3.33 -10.24 6.85
CA ASP A 43 -2.70 -9.80 5.63
C ASP A 43 -3.57 -10.14 4.41
N TYR A 44 -3.43 -9.33 3.37
CA TYR A 44 -4.14 -9.58 2.13
C TYR A 44 -3.61 -10.83 1.44
N THR A 45 -4.52 -11.62 0.87
CA THR A 45 -4.14 -12.73 0.01
C THR A 45 -3.55 -12.21 -1.31
N PRO A 46 -2.74 -13.00 -2.04
CA PRO A 46 -2.23 -12.57 -3.35
C PRO A 46 -3.34 -12.16 -4.33
N GLU A 47 -4.47 -12.82 -4.31
CA GLU A 47 -5.63 -12.49 -5.15
C GLU A 47 -6.24 -11.13 -4.77
N GLU A 48 -6.37 -10.87 -3.48
CA GLU A 48 -6.82 -9.58 -2.98
C GLU A 48 -5.85 -8.46 -3.33
N LYS A 49 -4.54 -8.70 -3.19
CA LYS A 49 -3.50 -7.76 -3.60
C LYS A 49 -3.58 -7.43 -5.08
N LYS A 50 -3.78 -8.43 -5.92
CA LYS A 50 -3.95 -8.25 -7.36
C LYS A 50 -5.15 -7.36 -7.67
N ALA A 51 -6.30 -7.63 -7.04
CA ALA A 51 -7.50 -6.84 -7.22
C ALA A 51 -7.31 -5.38 -6.75
N ILE A 52 -6.68 -5.19 -5.59
CA ILE A 52 -6.39 -3.86 -5.05
C ILE A 52 -5.44 -3.10 -5.97
N PHE A 53 -4.38 -3.74 -6.43
CA PHE A 53 -3.42 -3.13 -7.33
C PHE A 53 -4.07 -2.69 -8.64
N SER A 54 -4.82 -3.59 -9.29
CA SER A 54 -5.39 -3.32 -10.61
C SER A 54 -6.57 -2.35 -10.58
N ARG A 55 -7.37 -2.37 -9.50
CA ARG A 55 -8.60 -1.57 -9.41
C ARG A 55 -8.44 -0.24 -8.68
N PHE A 56 -7.51 -0.16 -7.74
CA PHE A 56 -7.37 1.02 -6.87
C PHE A 56 -5.99 1.67 -6.97
N ALA A 57 -4.91 0.92 -6.74
CA ALA A 57 -3.58 1.49 -6.68
C ALA A 57 -3.13 2.06 -8.03
N LEU A 58 -3.18 1.27 -9.07
CA LEU A 58 -2.74 1.69 -10.40
C LEU A 58 -3.61 2.83 -10.96
N PRO A 59 -4.95 2.76 -10.98
CA PRO A 59 -5.78 3.86 -11.46
C PRO A 59 -5.57 5.16 -10.68
N LYS A 60 -5.42 5.08 -9.38
CA LYS A 60 -5.16 6.24 -8.52
C LYS A 60 -3.86 6.95 -8.90
N ILE A 61 -2.79 6.19 -9.10
CA ILE A 61 -1.49 6.72 -9.48
C ILE A 61 -1.50 7.27 -10.90
N LEU A 62 -2.13 6.58 -11.84
CA LEU A 62 -2.27 7.05 -13.22
C LEU A 62 -2.99 8.39 -13.27
N LYS A 63 -4.09 8.51 -12.53
CA LYS A 63 -4.84 9.76 -12.43
C LYS A 63 -4.00 10.89 -11.85
N ARG A 64 -3.22 10.60 -10.80
CA ARG A 64 -2.33 11.58 -10.17
C ARG A 64 -1.25 12.08 -11.15
N MET A 65 -0.75 11.21 -12.00
CA MET A 65 0.25 11.56 -13.02
C MET A 65 -0.33 12.13 -14.30
N GLY A 66 -1.65 12.22 -14.43
CA GLY A 66 -2.30 12.74 -15.62
C GLY A 66 -2.39 11.74 -16.76
N LEU A 67 -2.22 10.45 -16.47
CA LEU A 67 -2.36 9.39 -17.46
C LEU A 67 -3.78 8.82 -17.45
N LYS A 68 -4.23 8.40 -18.62
CA LYS A 68 -5.49 7.68 -18.77
C LYS A 68 -5.26 6.18 -18.61
N GLU A 69 -6.29 5.45 -18.22
CA GLU A 69 -6.20 4.00 -18.09
C GLU A 69 -5.83 3.32 -19.42
N ASP A 70 -6.27 3.89 -20.54
CA ASP A 70 -5.97 3.38 -21.88
C ASP A 70 -4.50 3.60 -22.30
N GLU A 71 -3.81 4.53 -21.65
CA GLU A 71 -2.42 4.85 -21.96
C GLU A 71 -1.42 3.91 -21.28
N CYS A 72 -1.82 3.29 -20.18
CA CYS A 72 -1.00 2.33 -19.45
C CYS A 72 -1.78 1.02 -19.28
N ILE A 73 -1.42 0.02 -20.04
CA ILE A 73 -2.09 -1.28 -20.06
C ILE A 73 -1.14 -2.30 -19.42
N MET A 74 -1.69 -3.12 -18.50
CA MET A 74 -0.96 -4.23 -17.92
C MET A 74 -1.65 -5.54 -18.27
N THR A 75 -0.87 -6.52 -18.72
CA THR A 75 -1.37 -7.87 -18.94
C THR A 75 -1.61 -8.58 -17.61
N ASP A 76 -2.45 -9.62 -17.58
CA ASP A 76 -2.65 -10.43 -16.38
C ASP A 76 -1.34 -11.02 -15.87
N GLU A 77 -0.46 -11.44 -16.77
CA GLU A 77 0.87 -11.95 -16.42
C GLU A 77 1.72 -10.89 -15.73
N ALA A 78 1.64 -9.64 -16.19
CA ALA A 78 2.33 -8.53 -15.57
C ALA A 78 1.82 -8.27 -14.16
N LEU A 79 0.51 -8.30 -13.95
CA LEU A 79 -0.11 -8.17 -12.63
C LEU A 79 0.33 -9.29 -11.70
N ASP A 80 0.32 -10.53 -12.17
CA ASP A 80 0.77 -11.68 -11.39
C ASP A 80 2.25 -11.55 -11.00
N THR A 81 3.08 -11.03 -11.89
CA THR A 81 4.50 -10.79 -11.62
C THR A 81 4.70 -9.74 -10.55
N VAL A 82 3.94 -8.65 -10.57
CA VAL A 82 3.99 -7.63 -9.52
C VAL A 82 3.65 -8.24 -8.16
N ILE A 83 2.57 -9.01 -8.11
CA ILE A 83 2.13 -9.66 -6.87
C ILE A 83 3.17 -10.67 -6.37
N GLU A 84 3.77 -11.43 -7.27
CA GLU A 84 4.83 -12.39 -6.93
C GLU A 84 6.06 -11.67 -6.32
N LEU A 85 6.49 -10.57 -6.91
CA LEU A 85 7.65 -9.81 -6.44
C LEU A 85 7.42 -9.19 -5.04
N TYR A 86 6.19 -8.86 -4.73
CA TYR A 86 5.82 -8.28 -3.44
C TYR A 86 5.01 -9.23 -2.55
N SER A 87 5.12 -10.53 -2.79
CA SER A 87 4.37 -11.54 -2.02
C SER A 87 4.78 -11.61 -0.55
N GLU A 88 6.03 -11.33 -0.26
CA GLU A 88 6.57 -11.39 1.10
C GLU A 88 6.31 -10.11 1.90
N THR A 89 5.87 -9.05 1.25
CA THR A 89 5.59 -7.78 1.92
C THR A 89 4.19 -7.76 2.49
N THR A 90 4.06 -7.21 3.68
CA THR A 90 2.77 -6.99 4.33
C THR A 90 2.25 -5.61 3.98
N GLY A 91 1.01 -5.51 3.48
CA GLY A 91 0.35 -4.26 3.21
C GLY A 91 0.38 -3.80 1.75
N ILE A 92 -0.15 -2.62 1.51
CA ILE A 92 -0.45 -2.09 0.17
C ILE A 92 0.58 -1.04 -0.26
N ARG A 93 1.36 -0.48 0.67
CA ARG A 93 2.32 0.58 0.37
C ARG A 93 3.32 0.20 -0.72
N ASP A 94 3.84 -1.02 -0.68
CA ASP A 94 4.80 -1.50 -1.67
C ASP A 94 4.16 -1.65 -3.05
N LEU A 95 2.89 -2.05 -3.09
CA LEU A 95 2.12 -2.10 -4.32
C LEU A 95 1.89 -0.70 -4.91
N GLU A 96 1.64 0.29 -4.08
CA GLU A 96 1.53 1.68 -4.53
C GLU A 96 2.85 2.19 -5.09
N GLN A 97 3.97 1.86 -4.47
CA GLN A 97 5.30 2.19 -5.01
C GLN A 97 5.56 1.52 -6.34
N ALA A 98 5.19 0.26 -6.48
CA ALA A 98 5.30 -0.45 -7.74
C ALA A 98 4.45 0.23 -8.83
N ALA A 99 3.23 0.65 -8.49
CA ALA A 99 2.36 1.38 -9.40
C ALA A 99 2.98 2.72 -9.82
N GLU A 100 3.63 3.43 -8.91
CA GLU A 100 4.35 4.68 -9.21
C GLU A 100 5.48 4.45 -10.21
N HIS A 101 6.29 3.42 -10.03
CA HIS A 101 7.37 3.08 -10.95
C HIS A 101 6.84 2.74 -12.34
N ILE A 102 5.79 1.95 -12.40
CA ILE A 102 5.16 1.56 -13.67
C ILE A 102 4.58 2.77 -14.38
N ALA A 103 3.84 3.61 -13.66
CA ALA A 103 3.23 4.81 -14.21
C ALA A 103 4.28 5.83 -14.68
N ALA A 104 5.35 6.02 -13.91
CA ALA A 104 6.44 6.91 -14.29
C ALA A 104 7.14 6.45 -15.54
N ASN A 105 7.36 5.14 -15.68
CA ASN A 105 7.96 4.58 -16.90
C ASN A 105 7.03 4.73 -18.11
N ALA A 106 5.73 4.49 -17.92
CA ALA A 106 4.74 4.69 -18.98
C ALA A 106 4.71 6.15 -19.45
N LEU A 107 4.68 7.09 -18.51
CA LEU A 107 4.70 8.51 -18.83
C LEU A 107 5.96 8.91 -19.59
N TYR A 108 7.12 8.42 -19.15
CA TYR A 108 8.39 8.66 -19.84
C TYR A 108 8.36 8.17 -21.28
N GLN A 109 7.91 6.93 -21.51
CA GLN A 109 7.83 6.36 -22.85
C GLN A 109 6.84 7.13 -23.74
N ILE A 110 5.71 7.54 -23.21
CA ILE A 110 4.71 8.31 -23.95
C ILE A 110 5.26 9.67 -24.38
N GLU A 111 5.93 10.37 -23.49
CA GLU A 111 6.44 11.71 -23.78
C GLU A 111 7.73 11.72 -24.61
N VAL A 112 8.64 10.80 -24.35
CA VAL A 112 9.96 10.75 -25.02
C VAL A 112 9.87 10.00 -26.34
N ASP A 113 9.23 8.84 -26.34
CA ASP A 113 9.11 7.99 -27.53
C ASP A 113 7.86 8.28 -28.36
N HIS A 114 7.04 9.23 -27.92
CA HIS A 114 5.79 9.64 -28.59
C HIS A 114 4.81 8.49 -28.83
N LEU A 115 4.73 7.55 -27.87
CA LEU A 115 3.80 6.45 -27.93
C LEU A 115 2.41 6.89 -27.47
N LYS A 116 1.39 6.29 -28.06
CA LYS A 116 0.00 6.55 -27.64
C LYS A 116 -0.39 5.77 -26.39
N SER A 117 0.18 4.60 -26.23
CA SER A 117 -0.06 3.73 -25.07
C SER A 117 1.14 2.83 -24.85
N VAL A 118 1.28 2.35 -23.60
CA VAL A 118 2.33 1.42 -23.21
C VAL A 118 1.68 0.19 -22.62
N THR A 119 2.05 -0.99 -23.11
CA THR A 119 1.59 -2.27 -22.57
C THR A 119 2.75 -2.92 -21.82
N PHE A 120 2.52 -3.24 -20.57
CA PHE A 120 3.50 -3.92 -19.73
C PHE A 120 3.19 -5.41 -19.68
N ASP A 121 4.20 -6.22 -19.98
CA ASP A 121 4.15 -7.67 -19.79
C ASP A 121 5.01 -8.08 -18.58
N ALA A 122 5.02 -9.37 -18.26
CA ALA A 122 5.77 -9.90 -17.13
C ALA A 122 7.27 -9.58 -17.22
N GLU A 123 7.85 -9.65 -18.40
CA GLU A 123 9.26 -9.38 -18.61
C GLU A 123 9.61 -7.91 -18.35
N MET A 124 8.82 -6.98 -18.88
CA MET A 124 8.99 -5.55 -18.65
C MET A 124 8.87 -5.19 -17.18
N VAL A 125 7.90 -5.77 -16.48
CA VAL A 125 7.69 -5.56 -15.05
C VAL A 125 8.91 -6.04 -14.26
N ARG A 126 9.43 -7.21 -14.57
CA ARG A 126 10.64 -7.74 -13.91
C ARG A 126 11.84 -6.82 -14.12
N LYS A 127 12.05 -6.33 -15.32
CA LYS A 127 13.15 -5.39 -15.60
C LYS A 127 13.00 -4.07 -14.86
N LEU A 128 11.78 -3.60 -14.70
CA LEU A 128 11.50 -2.32 -14.08
C LEU A 128 11.59 -2.36 -12.55
N LEU A 129 11.11 -3.42 -11.94
CA LEU A 129 10.97 -3.54 -10.48
C LEU A 129 12.13 -4.28 -9.80
N ILE A 130 12.98 -4.95 -10.53
CA ILE A 130 14.18 -5.61 -10.01
C ILE A 130 15.44 -4.68 -10.12
#